data_98ef2b3756810481a8905101011a2c5f
#
_entry.id   98ef2b3756810481a8905101011a2c5f
#
_cell.length_a   1.000
_cell.length_b   1.000
_cell.length_c   1.000
_cell.angle_alpha   90.00
_cell.angle_beta   90.00
_cell.angle_gamma   90.00
#
_symmetry.space_group_name_H-M   'P 1'
#
loop_
_entity.id
_entity.type
_entity.pdbx_description
1 polymer ?
#
loop_
_entity_poly.entity_id
_entity_poly.type
_entity_poly.pdbx_seq_one_letter_code
_entity_poly.pdbx_strand_id
1 'polypeptide(L)'
;MHANTFAPAFSFFSAFSRMSPTQPLRTLIRTTGYKLRPPRPLLFTPGVHRAQQVVLASGRAGPHQGAEILHEVRSGLTPTIVLGGFVPDATEQVFLMRGFLLKHGSVFYFNYPRLGFSMELVFAQLDDLVAELTEKHGKPPVIFAVSFGAGLVLEWLKRARRAGRRVDVGGLVLISPVACVEDLLTNGEAKPSTLLGRAVKPYVEHEARIQPGHIEKSRAIFTKMFEAGAQNKESLRALMTRGELRQLRDSVIGTIQAIDANGACERMTALRQMEAPCSYFSQVLLPLCTAPVLILYAEKESAVLTETSPTRFAMTSAHQAYFPQSQCKTIVNRRGSPVQHASLIFHCFNFLPPISAFYKRLKSKKVQRAA
;
A
#
# COMPACT_ATOMS: atom_id res chain seq x y z
N MET A 1 -14.20 -11.52 -41.43
CA MET A 1 -13.26 -11.11 -40.38
C MET A 1 -13.91 -10.19 -39.36
N HIS A 2 -14.92 -10.62 -38.60
CA HIS A 2 -15.60 -9.81 -37.58
C HIS A 2 -16.07 -10.68 -36.39
N ALA A 3 -15.12 -11.28 -35.65
CA ALA A 3 -15.47 -12.15 -34.51
C ALA A 3 -14.84 -11.77 -33.17
N ASN A 4 -14.23 -10.58 -33.02
CA ASN A 4 -13.45 -10.26 -31.81
C ASN A 4 -13.91 -9.06 -30.98
N THR A 5 -15.04 -8.42 -31.31
CA THR A 5 -15.52 -7.21 -30.61
C THR A 5 -16.43 -7.53 -29.41
N PHE A 6 -17.00 -8.73 -29.30
CA PHE A 6 -17.96 -9.10 -28.24
C PHE A 6 -17.32 -9.79 -27.01
N ALA A 7 -16.13 -10.38 -27.12
CA ALA A 7 -15.49 -11.07 -26.02
C ALA A 7 -15.18 -10.20 -24.77
N PRO A 8 -14.78 -8.91 -24.90
CA PRO A 8 -14.59 -8.04 -23.75
C PRO A 8 -15.88 -7.68 -23.01
N ALA A 9 -17.02 -7.59 -23.73
CA ALA A 9 -18.31 -7.29 -23.12
C ALA A 9 -18.82 -8.45 -22.25
N PHE A 10 -18.67 -9.70 -22.69
CA PHE A 10 -19.11 -10.88 -21.93
C PHE A 10 -18.33 -11.10 -20.65
N SER A 11 -17.00 -10.94 -20.66
CA SER A 11 -16.20 -11.03 -19.43
C SER A 11 -16.49 -9.88 -18.48
N PHE A 12 -16.89 -8.73 -19.00
CA PHE A 12 -17.34 -7.59 -18.24
C PHE A 12 -18.66 -7.89 -17.51
N PHE A 13 -19.65 -8.46 -18.19
CA PHE A 13 -20.94 -8.86 -17.62
C PHE A 13 -20.78 -9.94 -16.55
N SER A 14 -19.91 -10.95 -16.74
CA SER A 14 -19.71 -12.01 -15.74
C SER A 14 -19.05 -11.49 -14.46
N ALA A 15 -18.20 -10.48 -14.55
CA ALA A 15 -17.64 -9.78 -13.38
C ALA A 15 -18.72 -8.97 -12.64
N PHE A 16 -19.69 -8.41 -13.37
CA PHE A 16 -20.80 -7.62 -12.80
C PHE A 16 -21.86 -8.47 -12.09
N SER A 17 -22.14 -9.66 -12.55
CA SER A 17 -23.11 -10.56 -11.92
C SER A 17 -22.69 -10.98 -10.50
N ARG A 18 -21.45 -10.73 -10.12
CA ARG A 18 -20.88 -11.03 -8.79
C ARG A 18 -20.97 -9.87 -7.79
N MET A 19 -21.46 -8.70 -8.22
CA MET A 19 -21.60 -7.51 -7.40
C MET A 19 -23.07 -7.27 -7.00
N SER A 20 -23.30 -6.46 -5.97
CA SER A 20 -24.67 -6.06 -5.63
C SER A 20 -25.32 -5.30 -6.79
N PRO A 21 -26.65 -5.41 -7.01
CA PRO A 21 -27.36 -4.85 -8.19
C PRO A 21 -27.11 -3.37 -8.46
N THR A 22 -26.79 -2.59 -7.42
CA THR A 22 -26.57 -1.15 -7.53
C THR A 22 -25.12 -0.76 -7.88
N GLN A 23 -24.18 -1.71 -7.90
CA GLN A 23 -22.75 -1.44 -8.13
C GLN A 23 -22.29 -1.63 -9.58
N PRO A 24 -22.89 -2.54 -10.40
CA PRO A 24 -22.38 -2.83 -11.72
C PRO A 24 -22.29 -1.59 -12.63
N LEU A 25 -23.38 -0.84 -12.73
CA LEU A 25 -23.43 0.35 -13.60
C LEU A 25 -22.42 1.43 -13.18
N ARG A 26 -22.26 1.66 -11.88
CA ARG A 26 -21.28 2.63 -11.37
C ARG A 26 -19.85 2.19 -11.64
N THR A 27 -19.57 0.88 -11.53
CA THR A 27 -18.25 0.33 -11.85
C THR A 27 -17.99 0.40 -13.35
N LEU A 28 -18.99 0.11 -14.19
CA LEU A 28 -18.93 0.27 -15.64
C LEU A 28 -18.55 1.71 -16.02
N ILE A 29 -19.30 2.70 -15.54
CA ILE A 29 -19.04 4.11 -15.81
C ILE A 29 -17.64 4.52 -15.35
N ARG A 30 -17.18 4.02 -14.19
CA ARG A 30 -15.82 4.31 -13.67
C ARG A 30 -14.74 3.70 -14.56
N THR A 31 -14.92 2.43 -14.95
CA THR A 31 -13.96 1.71 -15.78
C THR A 31 -13.87 2.32 -17.16
N THR A 32 -15.01 2.70 -17.75
CA THR A 32 -15.04 3.39 -19.03
C THR A 32 -14.37 4.77 -18.94
N GLY A 33 -14.68 5.55 -17.89
CA GLY A 33 -14.04 6.83 -17.65
C GLY A 33 -12.52 6.73 -17.44
N TYR A 34 -12.05 5.66 -16.77
CA TYR A 34 -10.63 5.38 -16.61
C TYR A 34 -9.95 5.05 -17.95
N LYS A 35 -10.57 4.19 -18.78
CA LYS A 35 -10.04 3.84 -20.11
C LYS A 35 -9.98 5.00 -21.08
N LEU A 36 -11.00 5.88 -21.05
CA LEU A 36 -11.06 7.06 -21.92
C LEU A 36 -10.05 8.15 -21.51
N ARG A 37 -9.77 8.27 -20.23
CA ARG A 37 -8.85 9.27 -19.65
C ARG A 37 -8.02 8.64 -18.53
N PRO A 38 -7.06 7.77 -18.85
CA PRO A 38 -6.23 7.16 -17.84
C PRO A 38 -5.45 8.22 -17.06
N PRO A 39 -5.34 8.09 -15.74
CA PRO A 39 -4.54 9.00 -14.93
C PRO A 39 -3.07 8.99 -15.41
N ARG A 40 -2.45 10.17 -15.38
CA ARG A 40 -1.03 10.35 -15.70
C ARG A 40 -0.36 11.01 -14.51
N PRO A 41 0.35 10.24 -13.68
CA PRO A 41 1.09 10.83 -12.58
C PRO A 41 2.25 11.67 -13.11
N LEU A 42 2.45 12.82 -12.50
CA LEU A 42 3.55 13.73 -12.77
C LEU A 42 4.45 13.79 -11.54
N LEU A 43 5.72 14.15 -11.75
CA LEU A 43 6.63 14.40 -10.63
C LEU A 43 6.09 15.56 -9.78
N PHE A 44 6.04 15.34 -8.47
CA PHE A 44 5.68 16.36 -7.49
C PHE A 44 6.92 16.77 -6.71
N THR A 45 7.21 18.06 -6.71
CA THR A 45 8.26 18.65 -5.90
C THR A 45 7.60 19.32 -4.70
N PRO A 46 7.72 18.78 -3.47
CA PRO A 46 7.22 19.44 -2.29
C PRO A 46 7.86 20.82 -2.10
N GLY A 47 7.06 21.78 -1.61
CA GLY A 47 7.58 23.10 -1.21
C GLY A 47 8.04 23.14 0.25
N VAL A 48 7.58 22.18 1.06
CA VAL A 48 7.93 22.09 2.49
C VAL A 48 8.96 20.98 2.70
N HIS A 49 10.07 21.32 3.33
CA HIS A 49 11.21 20.42 3.61
C HIS A 49 11.72 20.52 5.05
N ARG A 50 10.92 21.02 5.99
CA ARG A 50 11.37 21.33 7.36
C ARG A 50 11.84 20.09 8.12
N ALA A 51 11.03 19.02 8.11
CA ALA A 51 11.38 17.78 8.79
C ALA A 51 12.57 17.08 8.10
N GLN A 52 12.61 17.10 6.77
CA GLN A 52 13.72 16.56 5.98
C GLN A 52 15.04 17.26 6.29
N GLN A 53 15.04 18.59 6.37
CA GLN A 53 16.23 19.36 6.71
C GLN A 53 16.79 18.99 8.08
N VAL A 54 15.94 18.76 9.09
CA VAL A 54 16.37 18.30 10.42
C VAL A 54 17.05 16.94 10.35
N VAL A 55 16.49 15.98 9.59
CA VAL A 55 17.08 14.65 9.43
C VAL A 55 18.43 14.73 8.70
N LEU A 56 18.50 15.49 7.61
CA LEU A 56 19.73 15.66 6.83
C LEU A 56 20.82 16.37 7.64
N ALA A 57 20.48 17.44 8.36
CA ALA A 57 21.42 18.16 9.22
C ALA A 57 21.95 17.30 10.39
N SER A 58 21.17 16.35 10.88
CA SER A 58 21.60 15.44 11.96
C SER A 58 22.59 14.37 11.53
N GLY A 59 22.88 14.24 10.23
CA GLY A 59 23.71 13.18 9.66
C GLY A 59 23.09 11.77 9.75
N ARG A 60 21.88 11.64 10.28
CA ARG A 60 21.20 10.34 10.47
C ARG A 60 20.79 9.70 9.17
N ALA A 61 20.64 10.48 8.12
CA ALA A 61 20.23 9.96 6.83
C ALA A 61 21.39 9.34 6.02
N GLY A 62 22.68 9.61 6.36
CA GLY A 62 23.81 9.16 5.56
C GLY A 62 23.68 9.57 4.08
N PRO A 63 24.21 8.80 3.12
CA PRO A 63 24.07 9.05 1.68
C PRO A 63 22.70 8.59 1.14
N HIS A 64 21.64 8.69 1.94
CA HIS A 64 20.32 8.18 1.59
C HIS A 64 19.57 9.12 0.64
N GLN A 65 18.71 8.52 -0.17
CA GLN A 65 17.86 9.22 -1.13
C GLN A 65 16.44 9.32 -0.62
N GLY A 66 15.81 10.46 -0.88
CA GLY A 66 14.38 10.63 -0.62
C GLY A 66 13.52 9.77 -1.57
N ALA A 67 12.30 9.47 -1.14
CA ALA A 67 11.32 8.87 -2.01
C ALA A 67 10.93 9.84 -3.14
N GLU A 68 10.72 9.31 -4.33
CA GLU A 68 10.13 10.05 -5.44
C GLU A 68 8.62 10.18 -5.21
N ILE A 69 8.11 11.41 -5.25
CA ILE A 69 6.68 11.65 -5.09
C ILE A 69 6.09 11.98 -6.46
N LEU A 70 5.17 11.13 -6.93
CA LEU A 70 4.37 11.42 -8.12
C LEU A 70 2.98 11.87 -7.71
N HIS A 71 2.30 12.67 -8.54
CA HIS A 71 0.96 13.13 -8.23
C HIS A 71 0.01 13.15 -9.43
N GLU A 72 -1.27 13.07 -9.13
CA GLU A 72 -2.38 13.33 -10.05
C GLU A 72 -3.31 14.35 -9.38
N VAL A 73 -3.48 15.49 -10.02
CA VAL A 73 -4.18 16.63 -9.43
C VAL A 73 -5.68 16.54 -9.62
N ARG A 74 -6.43 16.82 -8.55
CA ARG A 74 -7.86 17.11 -8.57
C ARG A 74 -8.21 18.11 -7.47
N SER A 75 -8.63 19.30 -7.86
CA SER A 75 -8.96 20.37 -6.92
C SER A 75 -10.20 20.08 -6.04
N GLY A 76 -10.28 20.76 -4.90
CA GLY A 76 -11.50 20.89 -4.09
C GLY A 76 -11.88 19.71 -3.19
N LEU A 77 -11.11 18.61 -3.18
CA LEU A 77 -11.40 17.38 -2.43
C LEU A 77 -10.29 17.03 -1.45
N THR A 78 -10.48 15.97 -0.66
CA THR A 78 -9.47 15.50 0.30
C THR A 78 -8.38 14.73 -0.43
N PRO A 79 -7.11 15.13 -0.33
CA PRO A 79 -6.01 14.41 -0.98
C PRO A 79 -5.78 13.04 -0.35
N THR A 80 -5.19 12.14 -1.12
CA THR A 80 -4.77 10.81 -0.68
C THR A 80 -3.28 10.64 -0.93
N ILE A 81 -2.51 10.22 0.09
CA ILE A 81 -1.11 9.79 -0.04
C ILE A 81 -1.11 8.26 -0.08
N VAL A 82 -0.47 7.68 -1.10
CA VAL A 82 -0.35 6.24 -1.28
C VAL A 82 1.08 5.80 -0.98
N LEU A 83 1.23 4.86 -0.04
CA LEU A 83 2.50 4.18 0.25
C LEU A 83 2.42 2.73 -0.23
N GLY A 84 3.35 2.32 -1.06
CA GLY A 84 3.45 0.95 -1.58
C GLY A 84 4.04 -0.05 -0.60
N GLY A 85 4.06 -1.35 -0.99
CA GLY A 85 4.76 -2.42 -0.27
C GLY A 85 6.27 -2.44 -0.54
N PHE A 86 6.89 -3.62 -0.38
CA PHE A 86 8.31 -3.81 -0.77
C PHE A 86 8.49 -3.62 -2.28
N VAL A 87 7.64 -4.24 -3.06
CA VAL A 87 7.41 -4.13 -4.50
C VAL A 87 5.96 -4.54 -4.76
N PRO A 88 5.30 -3.98 -5.77
CA PRO A 88 5.69 -2.93 -6.70
C PRO A 88 5.61 -1.51 -6.10
N ASP A 89 5.93 -0.50 -6.90
CA ASP A 89 5.75 0.91 -6.50
C ASP A 89 4.31 1.27 -6.19
N ALA A 90 4.12 2.38 -5.45
CA ALA A 90 2.78 2.86 -5.08
C ALA A 90 1.88 3.09 -6.31
N THR A 91 2.42 3.66 -7.40
CA THR A 91 1.70 3.88 -8.65
C THR A 91 1.23 2.61 -9.32
N GLU A 92 2.04 1.56 -9.29
CA GLU A 92 1.76 0.26 -9.88
C GLU A 92 0.76 -0.51 -9.01
N GLN A 93 0.96 -0.48 -7.70
CA GLN A 93 0.16 -1.25 -6.75
C GLN A 93 -1.31 -0.83 -6.74
N VAL A 94 -1.60 0.47 -6.89
CA VAL A 94 -2.97 0.98 -6.97
C VAL A 94 -3.40 1.31 -8.39
N PHE A 95 -2.68 0.83 -9.42
CA PHE A 95 -2.89 1.22 -10.82
C PHE A 95 -4.37 1.20 -11.24
N LEU A 96 -5.09 0.12 -10.96
CA LEU A 96 -6.52 0.00 -11.28
C LEU A 96 -7.45 0.82 -10.37
N MET A 97 -6.95 1.29 -9.24
CA MET A 97 -7.71 2.11 -8.28
C MET A 97 -7.47 3.60 -8.45
N ARG A 98 -6.47 4.02 -9.25
CA ARG A 98 -6.10 5.43 -9.43
C ARG A 98 -7.29 6.31 -9.81
N GLY A 99 -8.05 5.90 -10.83
CA GLY A 99 -9.25 6.62 -11.27
C GLY A 99 -10.35 6.69 -10.20
N PHE A 100 -10.43 5.69 -9.30
CA PHE A 100 -11.31 5.74 -8.15
C PHE A 100 -10.81 6.73 -7.09
N LEU A 101 -9.54 6.66 -6.72
CA LEU A 101 -8.94 7.56 -5.73
C LEU A 101 -9.06 9.03 -6.16
N LEU A 102 -8.81 9.33 -7.43
CA LEU A 102 -8.98 10.66 -8.00
C LEU A 102 -10.41 11.23 -7.87
N LYS A 103 -11.45 10.40 -7.74
CA LYS A 103 -12.81 10.87 -7.47
C LYS A 103 -12.99 11.46 -6.07
N HIS A 104 -12.03 11.19 -5.19
CA HIS A 104 -12.03 11.64 -3.81
C HIS A 104 -11.06 12.80 -3.55
N GLY A 105 -10.15 13.08 -4.46
CA GLY A 105 -9.17 14.17 -4.37
C GLY A 105 -7.91 13.90 -5.18
N SER A 106 -6.95 14.80 -5.09
CA SER A 106 -5.60 14.58 -5.61
C SER A 106 -4.96 13.35 -4.98
N VAL A 107 -4.14 12.63 -5.75
CA VAL A 107 -3.44 11.44 -5.28
C VAL A 107 -1.94 11.68 -5.39
N PHE A 108 -1.21 11.37 -4.32
CA PHE A 108 0.22 11.47 -4.22
C PHE A 108 0.80 10.08 -3.98
N TYR A 109 1.70 9.64 -4.84
CA TYR A 109 2.30 8.31 -4.80
C TYR A 109 3.70 8.40 -4.27
N PHE A 110 4.00 7.67 -3.21
CA PHE A 110 5.26 7.65 -2.52
C PHE A 110 6.07 6.44 -2.99
N ASN A 111 6.95 6.63 -3.96
CA ASN A 111 7.80 5.58 -4.53
C ASN A 111 9.16 5.58 -3.83
N TYR A 112 9.46 4.51 -3.10
CA TYR A 112 10.71 4.41 -2.35
C TYR A 112 11.92 4.32 -3.26
N PRO A 113 13.09 4.90 -2.85
CA PRO A 113 14.31 4.77 -3.63
C PRO A 113 14.74 3.32 -3.75
N ARG A 114 15.34 2.96 -4.87
CA ARG A 114 15.85 1.59 -5.11
C ARG A 114 17.07 1.29 -4.27
N LEU A 115 17.88 2.31 -4.00
CA LEU A 115 19.06 2.33 -3.17
C LEU A 115 19.02 3.60 -2.30
N GLY A 116 19.63 3.55 -1.13
CA GLY A 116 19.65 4.69 -0.20
C GLY A 116 18.34 4.85 0.58
N PHE A 117 17.60 3.77 0.85
CA PHE A 117 16.38 3.82 1.65
C PHE A 117 16.70 4.16 3.12
N SER A 118 16.06 5.20 3.64
CA SER A 118 16.10 5.58 5.05
C SER A 118 14.68 5.77 5.58
N MET A 119 14.36 5.04 6.63
CA MET A 119 13.05 5.15 7.30
C MET A 119 12.86 6.54 7.90
N GLU A 120 13.91 7.13 8.46
CA GLU A 120 13.91 8.48 9.03
C GLU A 120 13.57 9.53 7.97
N LEU A 121 14.19 9.42 6.80
CA LEU A 121 13.95 10.35 5.69
C LEU A 121 12.54 10.16 5.10
N VAL A 122 12.07 8.94 4.98
CA VAL A 122 10.69 8.63 4.55
C VAL A 122 9.67 9.26 5.51
N PHE A 123 9.88 9.15 6.83
CA PHE A 123 8.99 9.74 7.82
C PHE A 123 9.03 11.27 7.79
N ALA A 124 10.21 11.85 7.63
CA ALA A 124 10.36 13.30 7.50
C ALA A 124 9.66 13.83 6.23
N GLN A 125 9.82 13.13 5.09
CA GLN A 125 9.10 13.47 3.86
C GLN A 125 7.57 13.32 4.03
N LEU A 126 7.13 12.33 4.77
CA LEU A 126 5.70 12.12 5.04
C LEU A 126 5.14 13.22 5.95
N ASP A 127 5.89 13.63 6.99
CA ASP A 127 5.53 14.76 7.86
C ASP A 127 5.40 16.06 7.04
N ASP A 128 6.40 16.37 6.20
CA ASP A 128 6.41 17.57 5.35
C ASP A 128 5.26 17.54 4.33
N LEU A 129 5.02 16.41 3.67
CA LEU A 129 3.95 16.27 2.69
C LEU A 129 2.57 16.39 3.34
N VAL A 130 2.35 15.78 4.50
CA VAL A 130 1.09 15.90 5.25
C VAL A 130 0.84 17.36 5.65
N ALA A 131 1.85 18.06 6.13
CA ALA A 131 1.76 19.48 6.50
C ALA A 131 1.40 20.34 5.28
N GLU A 132 2.14 20.21 4.17
CA GLU A 132 1.90 20.95 2.93
C GLU A 132 0.49 20.71 2.36
N LEU A 133 0.06 19.46 2.32
CA LEU A 133 -1.25 19.13 1.77
C LEU A 133 -2.38 19.61 2.70
N THR A 134 -2.17 19.58 4.00
CA THR A 134 -3.16 20.11 4.96
C THR A 134 -3.31 21.61 4.79
N GLU A 135 -2.21 22.35 4.66
CA GLU A 135 -2.22 23.79 4.42
C GLU A 135 -2.86 24.13 3.07
N LYS A 136 -2.42 23.48 1.99
CA LYS A 136 -2.89 23.74 0.63
C LYS A 136 -4.35 23.41 0.40
N HIS A 137 -4.86 22.36 1.02
CA HIS A 137 -6.23 21.88 0.82
C HIS A 137 -7.18 22.24 1.96
N GLY A 138 -6.69 22.86 3.04
CA GLY A 138 -7.46 23.13 4.26
C GLY A 138 -8.01 21.86 4.95
N LYS A 139 -7.41 20.70 4.65
CA LYS A 139 -7.86 19.38 5.14
C LYS A 139 -6.70 18.40 5.14
N PRO A 140 -6.53 17.64 6.23
CA PRO A 140 -5.50 16.62 6.28
C PRO A 140 -5.76 15.50 5.27
N PRO A 141 -4.69 14.92 4.68
CA PRO A 141 -4.80 13.86 3.68
C PRO A 141 -5.27 12.54 4.28
N VAL A 142 -5.84 11.68 3.43
CA VAL A 142 -6.02 10.26 3.73
C VAL A 142 -4.71 9.54 3.39
N ILE A 143 -4.22 8.71 4.32
CA ILE A 143 -3.10 7.81 4.03
C ILE A 143 -3.64 6.46 3.58
N PHE A 144 -3.21 6.01 2.41
CA PHE A 144 -3.53 4.70 1.84
C PHE A 144 -2.24 3.90 1.75
N ALA A 145 -2.06 2.94 2.63
CA ALA A 145 -0.80 2.22 2.79
C ALA A 145 -0.98 0.71 2.64
N VAL A 146 -0.01 0.07 2.00
CA VAL A 146 -0.09 -1.33 1.59
C VAL A 146 1.12 -2.10 2.11
N SER A 147 0.90 -3.25 2.75
CA SER A 147 1.93 -4.20 3.17
C SER A 147 3.03 -3.51 4.01
N PHE A 148 4.27 -3.50 3.55
CA PHE A 148 5.39 -2.80 4.18
C PHE A 148 5.11 -1.31 4.41
N GLY A 149 4.49 -0.62 3.43
CA GLY A 149 4.09 0.78 3.61
C GLY A 149 3.08 0.98 4.74
N ALA A 150 2.19 0.01 4.97
CA ALA A 150 1.29 0.05 6.12
C ALA A 150 2.04 -0.15 7.45
N GLY A 151 3.07 -1.00 7.47
CA GLY A 151 4.00 -1.12 8.60
C GLY A 151 4.74 0.18 8.88
N LEU A 152 5.27 0.84 7.84
CA LEU A 152 5.91 2.15 7.97
C LEU A 152 4.96 3.20 8.57
N VAL A 153 3.68 3.20 8.18
CA VAL A 153 2.69 4.11 8.76
C VAL A 153 2.45 3.81 10.24
N LEU A 154 2.37 2.55 10.64
CA LEU A 154 2.25 2.17 12.05
C LEU A 154 3.46 2.67 12.86
N GLU A 155 4.67 2.46 12.37
CA GLU A 155 5.91 2.90 12.99
C GLU A 155 6.00 4.44 13.06
N TRP A 156 5.64 5.15 11.98
CA TRP A 156 5.59 6.60 11.93
C TRP A 156 4.65 7.19 12.98
N LEU A 157 3.44 6.65 13.10
CA LEU A 157 2.47 7.06 14.13
C LEU A 157 2.99 6.77 15.54
N LYS A 158 3.60 5.60 15.77
CA LYS A 158 4.21 5.24 17.06
C LYS A 158 5.31 6.22 17.44
N ARG A 159 6.24 6.52 16.52
CA ARG A 159 7.33 7.48 16.78
C ARG A 159 6.81 8.88 17.05
N ALA A 160 5.80 9.33 16.33
CA ALA A 160 5.16 10.61 16.59
C ALA A 160 4.55 10.65 18.01
N ARG A 161 3.85 9.59 18.42
CA ARG A 161 3.28 9.48 19.78
C ARG A 161 4.36 9.46 20.86
N ARG A 162 5.44 8.70 20.66
CA ARG A 162 6.61 8.71 21.59
C ARG A 162 7.23 10.10 21.74
N ALA A 163 7.23 10.88 20.67
CA ALA A 163 7.71 12.28 20.67
C ALA A 163 6.65 13.28 21.18
N GLY A 164 5.52 12.84 21.72
CA GLY A 164 4.45 13.72 22.17
C GLY A 164 3.71 14.46 21.05
N ARG A 165 3.99 14.12 19.78
CA ARG A 165 3.36 14.75 18.62
C ARG A 165 2.06 14.03 18.24
N ARG A 166 1.09 14.80 17.78
CA ARG A 166 -0.09 14.28 17.08
C ARG A 166 0.11 14.43 15.58
N VAL A 167 -0.19 13.37 14.85
CA VAL A 167 -0.24 13.41 13.40
C VAL A 167 -1.67 13.67 12.98
N ASP A 168 -1.88 14.72 12.19
CA ASP A 168 -3.19 15.07 11.66
C ASP A 168 -3.38 14.41 10.29
N VAL A 169 -4.23 13.39 10.25
CA VAL A 169 -4.62 12.68 9.03
C VAL A 169 -6.13 12.61 8.90
N GLY A 170 -6.63 12.74 7.68
CA GLY A 170 -8.07 12.67 7.39
C GLY A 170 -8.67 11.28 7.53
N GLY A 171 -7.83 10.25 7.52
CA GLY A 171 -8.17 8.83 7.67
C GLY A 171 -7.04 7.94 7.22
N LEU A 172 -7.10 6.65 7.58
CA LEU A 172 -6.12 5.63 7.19
C LEU A 172 -6.81 4.47 6.49
N VAL A 173 -6.22 3.98 5.41
CA VAL A 173 -6.53 2.68 4.80
C VAL A 173 -5.26 1.86 4.86
N LEU A 174 -5.28 0.79 5.66
CA LEU A 174 -4.14 -0.11 5.87
C LEU A 174 -4.47 -1.47 5.27
N ILE A 175 -3.71 -1.91 4.30
CA ILE A 175 -3.94 -3.17 3.57
C ILE A 175 -2.84 -4.16 3.87
N SER A 176 -3.21 -5.28 4.49
CA SER A 176 -2.31 -6.37 4.86
C SER A 176 -0.99 -5.88 5.48
N PRO A 177 -1.01 -5.12 6.60
CA PRO A 177 0.19 -4.55 7.20
C PRO A 177 1.27 -5.57 7.51
N VAL A 178 2.53 -5.20 7.20
CA VAL A 178 3.77 -5.91 7.59
C VAL A 178 4.59 -4.92 8.40
N ALA A 179 4.68 -5.10 9.72
CA ALA A 179 5.28 -4.13 10.63
C ALA A 179 6.48 -4.68 11.43
N CYS A 180 6.81 -5.96 11.28
CA CYS A 180 7.98 -6.56 11.94
C CYS A 180 8.48 -7.77 11.15
N VAL A 181 9.68 -8.26 11.50
CA VAL A 181 10.28 -9.42 10.82
C VAL A 181 9.48 -10.69 11.07
N GLU A 182 8.89 -10.84 12.26
CA GLU A 182 8.09 -12.01 12.66
C GLU A 182 6.80 -12.16 11.84
N ASP A 183 6.36 -11.10 11.16
CA ASP A 183 5.28 -11.21 10.18
C ASP A 183 5.66 -12.07 8.97
N LEU A 184 6.95 -12.11 8.62
CA LEU A 184 7.49 -12.76 7.42
C LEU A 184 8.22 -14.07 7.72
N LEU A 185 8.84 -14.16 8.88
CA LEU A 185 9.75 -15.24 9.28
C LEU A 185 9.39 -15.74 10.69
N THR A 186 9.27 -17.04 10.85
CA THR A 186 9.18 -17.67 12.16
C THR A 186 10.59 -17.91 12.70
N ASN A 187 10.86 -17.52 13.95
CA ASN A 187 12.15 -17.73 14.56
C ASN A 187 12.53 -19.22 14.59
N GLY A 188 13.77 -19.53 14.19
CA GLY A 188 14.28 -20.90 14.18
C GLY A 188 13.88 -21.76 12.98
N GLU A 189 13.04 -21.29 12.07
CA GLU A 189 12.72 -22.02 10.84
C GLU A 189 13.91 -22.07 9.88
N ALA A 190 14.43 -23.29 9.59
CA ALA A 190 15.48 -23.47 8.58
C ALA A 190 15.03 -22.99 7.20
N LYS A 191 13.76 -23.26 6.83
CA LYS A 191 13.15 -22.85 5.58
C LYS A 191 11.85 -22.08 5.88
N PRO A 192 11.78 -20.78 5.54
CA PRO A 192 10.58 -19.99 5.77
C PRO A 192 9.34 -20.60 5.13
N SER A 193 8.24 -20.59 5.86
CA SER A 193 6.93 -21.06 5.40
C SER A 193 6.38 -20.17 4.28
N THR A 194 6.61 -18.86 4.36
CA THR A 194 6.11 -17.88 3.39
C THR A 194 7.03 -17.73 2.17
N LEU A 195 6.46 -17.35 1.01
CA LEU A 195 7.27 -17.07 -0.18
C LEU A 195 8.10 -15.79 0.00
N LEU A 196 7.49 -14.75 0.57
CA LEU A 196 8.22 -13.51 0.83
C LEU A 196 9.33 -13.73 1.85
N GLY A 197 9.10 -14.48 2.91
CA GLY A 197 10.14 -14.86 3.88
C GLY A 197 11.34 -15.53 3.21
N ARG A 198 11.10 -16.44 2.25
CA ARG A 198 12.20 -17.08 1.47
C ARG A 198 12.98 -16.08 0.61
N ALA A 199 12.32 -15.04 0.10
CA ALA A 199 12.98 -14.00 -0.68
C ALA A 199 13.85 -13.07 0.19
N VAL A 200 13.40 -12.77 1.44
CA VAL A 200 14.05 -11.76 2.27
C VAL A 200 14.96 -12.32 3.36
N LYS A 201 14.84 -13.61 3.72
CA LYS A 201 15.66 -14.26 4.77
C LYS A 201 17.16 -13.96 4.68
N PRO A 202 17.81 -14.01 3.48
CA PRO A 202 19.24 -13.72 3.38
C PRO A 202 19.64 -12.33 3.87
N TYR A 203 18.75 -11.36 3.76
CA TYR A 203 18.98 -9.96 4.14
C TYR A 203 18.65 -9.68 5.62
N VAL A 204 17.92 -10.59 6.27
CA VAL A 204 17.61 -10.50 7.70
C VAL A 204 18.72 -11.13 8.53
N GLU A 205 19.20 -12.30 8.13
CA GLU A 205 20.11 -13.12 8.96
C GLU A 205 21.60 -12.83 8.70
N HIS A 206 21.97 -12.38 7.50
CA HIS A 206 23.37 -12.36 7.06
C HIS A 206 23.77 -11.11 6.28
N GLU A 207 23.60 -9.90 6.81
CA GLU A 207 24.01 -8.66 6.12
C GLU A 207 25.45 -8.70 5.59
N ALA A 208 26.38 -9.26 6.36
CA ALA A 208 27.78 -9.33 5.96
C ALA A 208 28.13 -10.45 4.95
N ARG A 209 27.17 -11.31 4.59
CA ARG A 209 27.40 -12.50 3.74
C ARG A 209 26.47 -12.59 2.53
N ILE A 210 25.95 -11.46 2.07
CA ILE A 210 25.05 -11.46 0.92
C ILE A 210 25.85 -11.81 -0.33
N GLN A 211 25.49 -12.94 -0.94
CA GLN A 211 26.08 -13.39 -2.21
C GLN A 211 25.29 -12.81 -3.39
N PRO A 212 25.93 -12.54 -4.54
CA PRO A 212 25.24 -12.02 -5.72
C PRO A 212 24.02 -12.85 -6.15
N GLY A 213 24.06 -14.18 -5.98
CA GLY A 213 22.94 -15.06 -6.31
C GLY A 213 21.70 -14.91 -5.41
N HIS A 214 21.81 -14.26 -4.25
CA HIS A 214 20.65 -14.04 -3.37
C HIS A 214 19.67 -13.06 -4.00
N ILE A 215 20.14 -11.99 -4.61
CA ILE A 215 19.25 -10.99 -5.21
C ILE A 215 18.50 -11.57 -6.41
N GLU A 216 19.16 -12.36 -7.24
CA GLU A 216 18.51 -12.99 -8.39
C GLU A 216 17.43 -13.98 -7.95
N LYS A 217 17.68 -14.75 -6.90
CA LYS A 217 16.69 -15.65 -6.31
C LYS A 217 15.49 -14.88 -5.76
N SER A 218 15.73 -13.77 -5.08
CA SER A 218 14.67 -12.91 -4.54
C SER A 218 13.84 -12.30 -5.65
N ARG A 219 14.48 -11.74 -6.69
CA ARG A 219 13.82 -11.20 -7.90
C ARG A 219 12.96 -12.26 -8.59
N ALA A 220 13.46 -13.49 -8.72
CA ALA A 220 12.72 -14.61 -9.30
C ALA A 220 11.46 -14.95 -8.46
N ILE A 221 11.57 -14.94 -7.13
CA ILE A 221 10.41 -15.18 -6.24
C ILE A 221 9.37 -14.07 -6.40
N PHE A 222 9.76 -12.80 -6.36
CA PHE A 222 8.84 -11.67 -6.55
C PHE A 222 8.17 -11.72 -7.93
N THR A 223 8.93 -11.99 -8.99
CA THR A 223 8.38 -12.15 -10.36
C THR A 223 7.34 -13.26 -10.39
N LYS A 224 7.65 -14.42 -9.79
CA LYS A 224 6.73 -15.57 -9.72
C LYS A 224 5.47 -15.24 -8.92
N MET A 225 5.58 -14.52 -7.82
CA MET A 225 4.43 -14.06 -7.03
C MET A 225 3.52 -13.13 -7.84
N PHE A 226 4.11 -12.20 -8.58
CA PHE A 226 3.37 -11.30 -9.47
C PHE A 226 2.68 -12.07 -10.59
N GLU A 227 3.39 -12.96 -11.27
CA GLU A 227 2.83 -13.76 -12.37
C GLU A 227 1.73 -14.72 -11.92
N ALA A 228 1.84 -15.30 -10.72
CA ALA A 228 0.79 -16.12 -10.13
C ALA A 228 -0.49 -15.28 -9.89
N GLY A 229 -0.36 -14.05 -9.41
CA GLY A 229 -1.49 -13.11 -9.29
C GLY A 229 -2.10 -12.75 -10.65
N ALA A 230 -1.26 -12.57 -11.67
CA ALA A 230 -1.68 -12.22 -13.04
C ALA A 230 -2.50 -13.34 -13.74
N GLN A 231 -2.52 -14.55 -13.21
CA GLN A 231 -3.38 -15.63 -13.71
C GLN A 231 -4.89 -15.36 -13.48
N ASN A 232 -5.24 -14.43 -12.60
CA ASN A 232 -6.63 -13.95 -12.45
C ASN A 232 -7.05 -13.08 -13.65
N LYS A 233 -7.12 -13.72 -14.83
CA LYS A 233 -7.33 -13.05 -16.12
C LYS A 233 -8.70 -12.37 -16.24
N GLU A 234 -9.71 -12.83 -15.50
CA GLU A 234 -11.08 -12.31 -15.60
C GLU A 234 -11.17 -10.85 -15.13
N SER A 235 -10.65 -10.54 -13.95
CA SER A 235 -10.66 -9.17 -13.42
C SER A 235 -9.80 -8.23 -14.24
N LEU A 236 -8.64 -8.70 -14.70
CA LEU A 236 -7.73 -7.88 -15.50
C LEU A 236 -8.28 -7.56 -16.89
N ARG A 237 -8.83 -8.56 -17.59
CA ARG A 237 -9.41 -8.36 -18.93
C ARG A 237 -10.63 -7.45 -18.92
N ALA A 238 -11.38 -7.43 -17.83
CA ALA A 238 -12.52 -6.52 -17.70
C ALA A 238 -12.09 -5.06 -17.54
N LEU A 239 -10.88 -4.81 -16.99
CA LEU A 239 -10.41 -3.48 -16.60
C LEU A 239 -9.34 -2.91 -17.52
N MET A 240 -8.60 -3.77 -18.21
CA MET A 240 -7.41 -3.39 -18.99
C MET A 240 -7.42 -3.99 -20.39
N THR A 241 -6.91 -3.24 -21.34
CA THR A 241 -6.53 -3.78 -22.65
C THR A 241 -5.29 -4.67 -22.52
N ARG A 242 -5.01 -5.50 -23.54
CA ARG A 242 -3.80 -6.31 -23.57
C ARG A 242 -2.52 -5.47 -23.54
N GLY A 243 -2.56 -4.28 -24.17
CA GLY A 243 -1.43 -3.33 -24.17
C GLY A 243 -1.15 -2.76 -22.79
N GLU A 244 -2.19 -2.29 -22.09
CA GLU A 244 -2.09 -1.76 -20.72
C GLU A 244 -1.61 -2.84 -19.73
N LEU A 245 -2.10 -4.08 -19.86
CA LEU A 245 -1.65 -5.18 -19.02
C LEU A 245 -0.17 -5.50 -19.24
N ARG A 246 0.29 -5.49 -20.51
CA ARG A 246 1.70 -5.68 -20.83
C ARG A 246 2.54 -4.56 -20.23
N GLN A 247 2.15 -3.31 -20.44
CA GLN A 247 2.85 -2.14 -19.88
C GLN A 247 2.95 -2.20 -18.34
N LEU A 248 1.86 -2.55 -17.65
CA LEU A 248 1.88 -2.72 -16.18
C LEU A 248 2.82 -3.86 -15.77
N ARG A 249 2.78 -5.00 -16.49
CA ARG A 249 3.68 -6.13 -16.23
C ARG A 249 5.13 -5.72 -16.40
N ASP A 250 5.46 -5.06 -17.51
CA ASP A 250 6.83 -4.64 -17.81
C ASP A 250 7.33 -3.61 -16.79
N SER A 251 6.47 -2.70 -16.34
CA SER A 251 6.76 -1.74 -15.26
C SER A 251 7.07 -2.47 -13.94
N VAL A 252 6.20 -3.37 -13.49
CA VAL A 252 6.40 -4.12 -12.24
C VAL A 252 7.66 -4.99 -12.28
N ILE A 253 7.90 -5.68 -13.40
CA ILE A 253 9.12 -6.48 -13.57
C ILE A 253 10.35 -5.56 -13.55
N GLY A 254 10.30 -4.41 -14.24
CA GLY A 254 11.36 -3.40 -14.19
C GLY A 254 11.64 -2.91 -12.77
N THR A 255 10.60 -2.66 -11.98
CA THR A 255 10.70 -2.30 -10.57
C THR A 255 11.39 -3.39 -9.74
N ILE A 256 11.01 -4.66 -9.93
CA ILE A 256 11.64 -5.80 -9.25
C ILE A 256 13.13 -5.89 -9.61
N GLN A 257 13.46 -5.73 -10.88
CA GLN A 257 14.85 -5.84 -11.37
C GLN A 257 15.73 -4.65 -10.95
N ALA A 258 15.14 -3.49 -10.70
CA ALA A 258 15.88 -2.29 -10.31
C ALA A 258 16.36 -2.30 -8.85
N ILE A 259 15.81 -3.15 -7.98
CA ILE A 259 16.29 -3.28 -6.61
C ILE A 259 17.49 -4.21 -6.58
N ASP A 260 18.63 -3.72 -6.09
CA ASP A 260 19.83 -4.51 -5.87
C ASP A 260 19.91 -5.11 -4.46
N ALA A 261 21.01 -5.80 -4.16
CA ALA A 261 21.20 -6.42 -2.87
C ALA A 261 21.26 -5.40 -1.70
N ASN A 262 21.87 -4.24 -1.93
CA ASN A 262 21.99 -3.18 -0.95
C ASN A 262 20.62 -2.56 -0.66
N GLY A 263 19.86 -2.23 -1.69
CA GLY A 263 18.50 -1.70 -1.52
C GLY A 263 17.55 -2.70 -0.84
N ALA A 264 17.74 -4.01 -1.06
CA ALA A 264 17.01 -5.03 -0.33
C ALA A 264 17.41 -5.07 1.16
N CYS A 265 18.73 -4.97 1.48
CA CYS A 265 19.24 -4.88 2.84
C CYS A 265 18.70 -3.68 3.58
N GLU A 266 18.73 -2.49 2.98
CA GLU A 266 18.27 -1.25 3.59
C GLU A 266 16.79 -1.35 4.01
N ARG A 267 15.94 -1.92 3.15
CA ARG A 267 14.53 -2.14 3.49
C ARG A 267 14.32 -3.19 4.56
N MET A 268 15.14 -4.24 4.57
CA MET A 268 15.07 -5.26 5.63
C MET A 268 15.65 -4.75 6.96
N THR A 269 16.67 -3.91 6.93
CA THR A 269 17.17 -3.18 8.11
C THR A 269 16.09 -2.28 8.69
N ALA A 270 15.36 -1.54 7.85
CA ALA A 270 14.22 -0.76 8.31
C ALA A 270 13.15 -1.64 8.97
N LEU A 271 12.80 -2.79 8.37
CA LEU A 271 11.83 -3.71 8.96
C LEU A 271 12.31 -4.26 10.31
N ARG A 272 13.60 -4.57 10.47
CA ARG A 272 14.17 -5.01 11.76
C ARG A 272 14.14 -3.94 12.85
N GLN A 273 14.18 -2.68 12.48
CA GLN A 273 14.07 -1.54 13.40
C GLN A 273 12.63 -1.26 13.84
N MET A 274 11.65 -1.80 13.12
CA MET A 274 10.25 -1.69 13.51
C MET A 274 9.91 -2.76 14.57
N GLU A 275 9.06 -2.38 15.50
CA GLU A 275 8.59 -3.25 16.57
C GLU A 275 7.22 -3.84 16.22
N ALA A 276 6.98 -5.07 16.65
CA ALA A 276 5.67 -5.70 16.56
C ALA A 276 4.61 -4.84 17.27
N PRO A 277 3.39 -4.66 16.70
CA PRO A 277 2.35 -3.83 17.32
C PRO A 277 1.95 -4.23 18.75
N CYS A 278 2.15 -5.49 19.14
CA CYS A 278 1.90 -5.91 20.52
C CYS A 278 2.78 -5.17 21.55
N SER A 279 3.97 -4.67 21.15
CA SER A 279 4.82 -3.83 21.99
C SER A 279 4.29 -2.41 22.22
N TYR A 280 3.26 -1.99 21.47
CA TYR A 280 2.68 -0.64 21.58
C TYR A 280 1.66 -0.52 22.72
N PHE A 281 1.30 -1.63 23.38
CA PHE A 281 0.36 -1.61 24.50
C PHE A 281 0.92 -0.83 25.68
N SER A 282 0.80 0.49 25.62
CA SER A 282 1.08 1.40 26.70
C SER A 282 0.09 2.58 26.64
N GLN A 283 -0.26 3.11 27.79
CA GLN A 283 -1.17 4.27 27.88
C GLN A 283 -0.58 5.52 27.20
N VAL A 284 0.73 5.61 27.07
CA VAL A 284 1.41 6.74 26.43
C VAL A 284 1.31 6.65 24.89
N LEU A 285 1.33 5.44 24.34
CA LEU A 285 1.36 5.23 22.89
C LEU A 285 -0.05 5.10 22.29
N LEU A 286 -0.99 4.52 23.00
CA LEU A 286 -2.33 4.27 22.49
C LEU A 286 -3.33 5.36 22.94
N PRO A 287 -4.29 5.70 22.10
CA PRO A 287 -4.39 5.29 20.70
C PRO A 287 -3.35 5.97 19.82
N LEU A 288 -2.90 5.27 18.77
CA LEU A 288 -1.93 5.83 17.79
C LEU A 288 -2.53 7.00 17.02
N CYS A 289 -3.80 6.87 16.64
CA CYS A 289 -4.52 7.87 15.87
C CYS A 289 -6.03 7.79 16.19
N THR A 290 -6.70 8.94 16.20
CA THR A 290 -8.15 9.04 16.42
C THR A 290 -8.96 9.25 15.13
N ALA A 291 -8.29 9.41 14.00
CA ALA A 291 -8.95 9.47 12.70
C ALA A 291 -9.63 8.13 12.34
N PRO A 292 -10.62 8.13 11.43
CA PRO A 292 -11.20 6.89 10.91
C PRO A 292 -10.15 5.99 10.26
N VAL A 293 -10.17 4.69 10.56
CA VAL A 293 -9.24 3.71 10.00
C VAL A 293 -9.98 2.53 9.39
N LEU A 294 -9.56 2.09 8.22
CA LEU A 294 -9.99 0.86 7.56
C LEU A 294 -8.79 -0.07 7.41
N ILE A 295 -8.85 -1.23 8.05
CA ILE A 295 -7.84 -2.28 7.96
C ILE A 295 -8.42 -3.41 7.13
N LEU A 296 -7.69 -3.83 6.09
CA LEU A 296 -8.11 -4.89 5.18
C LEU A 296 -7.05 -5.98 5.12
N TYR A 297 -7.45 -7.22 5.36
CA TYR A 297 -6.64 -8.41 5.11
C TYR A 297 -7.25 -9.20 3.96
N ALA A 298 -6.42 -9.88 3.18
CA ALA A 298 -6.84 -10.85 2.20
C ALA A 298 -7.25 -12.17 2.90
N GLU A 299 -8.07 -12.99 2.25
CA GLU A 299 -8.39 -14.32 2.76
C GLU A 299 -7.18 -15.26 2.75
N LYS A 300 -6.22 -15.02 1.85
CA LYS A 300 -4.99 -15.78 1.70
C LYS A 300 -3.76 -14.91 1.87
N GLU A 301 -3.28 -14.86 3.11
CA GLU A 301 -2.07 -14.08 3.47
C GLU A 301 -0.78 -14.93 3.47
N SER A 302 -0.90 -16.25 3.39
CA SER A 302 0.19 -17.22 3.61
C SER A 302 1.37 -17.14 2.63
N ALA A 303 1.24 -16.41 1.53
CA ALA A 303 2.37 -16.13 0.66
C ALA A 303 3.35 -15.11 1.27
N VAL A 304 2.89 -14.27 2.20
CA VAL A 304 3.62 -13.15 2.81
C VAL A 304 3.64 -13.24 4.33
N LEU A 305 2.48 -13.37 4.98
CA LEU A 305 2.39 -13.39 6.43
C LEU A 305 2.49 -14.81 6.97
N THR A 306 3.27 -14.99 8.04
CA THR A 306 3.29 -16.21 8.85
C THR A 306 1.91 -16.44 9.48
N GLU A 307 1.60 -17.68 9.86
CA GLU A 307 0.36 -17.99 10.58
C GLU A 307 0.30 -17.26 11.94
N THR A 308 1.44 -17.08 12.56
CA THR A 308 1.63 -16.42 13.84
C THR A 308 1.96 -14.93 13.72
N SER A 309 1.73 -14.30 12.56
CA SER A 309 2.03 -12.88 12.34
C SER A 309 1.50 -11.99 13.47
N PRO A 310 2.40 -11.35 14.25
CA PRO A 310 2.02 -10.51 15.38
C PRO A 310 1.19 -9.30 14.96
N THR A 311 1.54 -8.72 13.81
CA THR A 311 0.80 -7.56 13.29
C THR A 311 -0.62 -7.94 12.88
N ARG A 312 -0.78 -9.07 12.19
CA ARG A 312 -2.11 -9.57 11.82
C ARG A 312 -2.93 -9.87 13.07
N PHE A 313 -2.36 -10.54 14.06
CA PHE A 313 -3.03 -10.84 15.32
C PHE A 313 -3.49 -9.55 16.03
N ALA A 314 -2.59 -8.59 16.23
CA ALA A 314 -2.91 -7.33 16.91
C ALA A 314 -4.01 -6.55 16.18
N MET A 315 -3.91 -6.45 14.84
CA MET A 315 -4.86 -5.69 14.04
C MET A 315 -6.22 -6.39 13.87
N THR A 316 -6.29 -7.70 13.96
CA THR A 316 -7.58 -8.42 13.88
C THR A 316 -8.28 -8.49 15.23
N SER A 317 -7.55 -8.64 16.33
CA SER A 317 -8.11 -8.83 17.67
C SER A 317 -8.27 -7.53 18.47
N ALA A 318 -7.41 -6.54 18.27
CA ALA A 318 -7.32 -5.35 19.14
C ALA A 318 -7.26 -4.02 18.38
N HIS A 319 -7.65 -3.96 17.10
CA HIS A 319 -7.51 -2.76 16.28
C HIS A 319 -8.15 -1.49 16.89
N GLN A 320 -9.21 -1.63 17.70
CA GLN A 320 -9.88 -0.48 18.33
C GLN A 320 -9.06 0.15 19.46
N ALA A 321 -8.15 -0.62 20.09
CA ALA A 321 -7.20 -0.05 21.06
C ALA A 321 -6.20 0.88 20.34
N TYR A 322 -5.74 0.48 19.17
CA TYR A 322 -4.81 1.29 18.36
C TYR A 322 -5.53 2.46 17.68
N PHE A 323 -6.75 2.23 17.22
CA PHE A 323 -7.55 3.14 16.42
C PHE A 323 -9.02 3.06 16.84
N PRO A 324 -9.51 3.92 17.75
CA PRO A 324 -10.88 3.83 18.29
C PRO A 324 -11.99 3.89 17.22
N GLN A 325 -11.72 4.53 16.06
CA GLN A 325 -12.66 4.64 14.95
C GLN A 325 -12.33 3.68 13.80
N SER A 326 -11.79 2.50 14.11
CA SER A 326 -11.36 1.54 13.08
C SER A 326 -12.40 0.49 12.75
N GLN A 327 -12.25 -0.07 11.55
CA GLN A 327 -12.89 -1.30 11.09
C GLN A 327 -11.82 -2.20 10.51
N CYS A 328 -11.80 -3.47 10.91
CA CYS A 328 -10.99 -4.50 10.32
C CYS A 328 -11.88 -5.47 9.53
N LYS A 329 -11.48 -5.84 8.30
CA LYS A 329 -12.25 -6.74 7.43
C LYS A 329 -11.32 -7.66 6.65
N THR A 330 -11.76 -8.93 6.49
CA THR A 330 -11.15 -9.85 5.55
C THR A 330 -11.84 -9.74 4.18
N ILE A 331 -11.03 -9.61 3.13
CA ILE A 331 -11.49 -9.54 1.75
C ILE A 331 -11.49 -10.94 1.16
N VAL A 332 -12.68 -11.37 0.76
CA VAL A 332 -12.93 -12.74 0.26
C VAL A 332 -13.40 -12.68 -1.20
N ASN A 333 -12.99 -13.63 -2.00
CA ASN A 333 -13.55 -13.87 -3.32
C ASN A 333 -14.40 -15.16 -3.31
N ARG A 334 -15.69 -15.01 -3.17
CA ARG A 334 -16.63 -16.15 -3.09
C ARG A 334 -16.75 -16.97 -4.39
N ARG A 335 -16.33 -16.41 -5.52
CA ARG A 335 -16.44 -17.05 -6.84
C ARG A 335 -15.17 -16.74 -7.66
N GLY A 336 -14.21 -17.65 -7.65
CA GLY A 336 -12.95 -17.49 -8.37
C GLY A 336 -11.72 -17.75 -7.51
N SER A 337 -10.56 -17.30 -7.95
CA SER A 337 -9.31 -17.46 -7.20
C SER A 337 -9.35 -16.70 -5.88
N PRO A 338 -8.84 -17.26 -4.77
CA PRO A 338 -8.79 -16.59 -3.49
C PRO A 338 -7.99 -15.28 -3.57
N VAL A 339 -8.45 -14.27 -2.82
CA VAL A 339 -7.73 -12.99 -2.72
C VAL A 339 -6.41 -13.21 -2.01
N GLN A 340 -5.31 -12.89 -2.68
CA GLN A 340 -3.95 -12.99 -2.16
C GLN A 340 -3.55 -11.71 -1.40
N HIS A 341 -2.47 -11.81 -0.60
CA HIS A 341 -1.90 -10.70 0.15
C HIS A 341 -1.80 -9.43 -0.69
N ALA A 342 -2.40 -8.33 -0.22
CA ALA A 342 -2.32 -7.00 -0.82
C ALA A 342 -2.57 -6.95 -2.35
N SER A 343 -3.32 -7.91 -2.90
CA SER A 343 -3.52 -8.14 -4.33
C SER A 343 -4.49 -7.14 -4.98
N LEU A 344 -4.23 -5.84 -4.80
CA LEU A 344 -5.06 -4.75 -5.32
C LEU A 344 -5.14 -4.73 -6.85
N ILE A 345 -4.06 -5.11 -7.52
CA ILE A 345 -3.99 -5.18 -9.00
C ILE A 345 -4.92 -6.27 -9.51
N PHE A 346 -4.88 -7.47 -8.89
CA PHE A 346 -5.55 -8.64 -9.42
C PHE A 346 -6.97 -8.85 -8.86
N HIS A 347 -7.26 -8.25 -7.69
CA HIS A 347 -8.54 -8.38 -6.99
C HIS A 347 -9.18 -7.01 -6.70
N CYS A 348 -8.95 -6.02 -7.57
CA CYS A 348 -9.44 -4.65 -7.41
C CYS A 348 -10.93 -4.60 -7.04
N PHE A 349 -11.77 -5.40 -7.69
CA PHE A 349 -13.22 -5.44 -7.43
C PHE A 349 -13.59 -5.91 -6.02
N ASN A 350 -12.76 -6.77 -5.40
CA ASN A 350 -13.00 -7.25 -4.05
C ASN A 350 -12.65 -6.18 -3.00
N PHE A 351 -11.57 -5.43 -3.23
CA PHE A 351 -11.13 -4.34 -2.34
C PHE A 351 -11.95 -3.06 -2.48
N LEU A 352 -12.45 -2.76 -3.68
CA LEU A 352 -13.10 -1.49 -4.00
C LEU A 352 -14.36 -1.19 -3.15
N PRO A 353 -15.27 -2.15 -2.86
CA PRO A 353 -16.48 -1.87 -2.09
C PRO A 353 -16.20 -1.34 -0.67
N PRO A 354 -15.39 -1.99 0.19
CA PRO A 354 -15.11 -1.47 1.53
C PRO A 354 -14.34 -0.15 1.50
N ILE A 355 -13.40 0.03 0.56
CA ILE A 355 -12.68 1.30 0.40
C ILE A 355 -13.64 2.41 -0.04
N SER A 356 -14.55 2.13 -0.97
CA SER A 356 -15.57 3.11 -1.40
C SER A 356 -16.49 3.52 -0.25
N ALA A 357 -16.91 2.58 0.58
CA ALA A 357 -17.72 2.86 1.77
C ALA A 357 -16.96 3.72 2.78
N PHE A 358 -15.66 3.46 2.97
CA PHE A 358 -14.80 4.26 3.84
C PHE A 358 -14.72 5.72 3.38
N TYR A 359 -14.36 5.97 2.12
CA TYR A 359 -14.27 7.33 1.58
C TYR A 359 -15.62 8.08 1.60
N LYS A 360 -16.74 7.38 1.45
CA LYS A 360 -18.08 7.98 1.59
C LYS A 360 -18.34 8.43 3.02
N ARG A 361 -17.97 7.63 4.03
CA ARG A 361 -18.13 8.00 5.45
C ARG A 361 -17.28 9.22 5.81
N LEU A 362 -16.07 9.36 5.26
CA LEU A 362 -15.24 10.56 5.47
C LEU A 362 -15.94 11.83 4.95
N LYS A 363 -16.74 11.73 3.89
CA LYS A 363 -17.51 12.85 3.35
C LYS A 363 -18.73 13.19 4.22
N SER A 364 -19.47 12.21 4.70
CA SER A 364 -20.70 12.43 5.46
C SER A 364 -20.44 13.04 6.84
N LYS A 365 -19.39 12.64 7.55
CA LYS A 365 -19.01 13.24 8.85
C LYS A 365 -18.66 14.73 8.76
N LYS A 366 -18.32 15.25 7.59
CA LYS A 366 -18.05 16.68 7.37
C LYS A 366 -19.30 17.52 7.29
N VAL A 367 -20.39 16.99 6.73
CA VAL A 367 -21.68 17.69 6.66
C VAL A 367 -22.25 17.90 8.08
N GLN A 368 -22.10 16.92 8.97
CA GLN A 368 -22.56 17.00 10.36
C GLN A 368 -21.71 17.91 11.27
N ARG A 369 -20.46 18.21 10.92
CA ARG A 369 -19.61 19.14 11.69
C ARG A 369 -19.69 20.59 11.18
N ALA A 370 -20.28 20.82 10.04
CA ALA A 370 -20.46 22.13 9.42
C ALA A 370 -21.90 22.66 9.57
N ALA A 371 -22.84 21.85 10.08
CA ALA A 371 -24.17 22.19 10.50
C ALA A 371 -24.22 22.30 12.03
#